data_49e37667063443a40d70be00d7814a9e
#
_entry.id   49e37667063443a40d70be00d7814a9e
#
_cell.length_a   1.000
_cell.length_b   1.000
_cell.length_c   1.000
_cell.angle_alpha   90.00
_cell.angle_beta   90.00
_cell.angle_gamma   90.00
#
_symmetry.space_group_name_H-M   'P 1'
#
loop_
_entity.id
_entity.type
_entity.pdbx_description
1 polymer ?
#
loop_
_entity_poly.entity_id
_entity_poly.type
_entity_poly.pdbx_seq_one_letter_code
_entity_poly.pdbx_strand_id
1 'polypeptide(L)'
;EAEDFVSDDQDFNEAAQRLAGPADRRAVVQHSVKKPVPSRQALSESQPALRFDEPASAYELPPLSLLSAPVAIQRGQLSDEALEENARMLESVLDDYGIKGEVTAVRPGPVVTMYELEPAPGLKASRVIGLADDIARSMSALSARVSTVPGRTVIGIELPNAHREKVVLREILSARDFGDSQLRLPLALGKDIGGAPIVANLAKMPHLLIAGTTGSGKSVAINTMILSLLYKLTPEDCRLKT
;
A
#
# COMPACT_ATOMS: atom_id res chain seq x y z
N GLU A 1 38.71 -12.83 -62.44
CA GLU A 1 39.09 -13.18 -61.04
C GLU A 1 38.74 -11.98 -60.17
N ALA A 2 37.56 -12.00 -59.59
CA ALA A 2 37.15 -11.14 -58.53
C ALA A 2 36.52 -12.08 -57.49
N GLU A 3 37.33 -12.48 -56.52
CA GLU A 3 36.92 -13.30 -55.38
C GLU A 3 36.53 -12.40 -54.23
N ASP A 4 35.33 -12.63 -53.77
CA ASP A 4 34.75 -12.58 -52.43
C ASP A 4 35.50 -11.80 -51.34
N PHE A 5 34.96 -10.63 -51.00
CA PHE A 5 35.22 -9.94 -49.76
C PHE A 5 33.87 -9.67 -49.08
N VAL A 6 33.22 -10.70 -48.60
CA VAL A 6 31.98 -10.60 -47.77
C VAL A 6 32.09 -11.68 -46.69
N SER A 7 32.63 -11.37 -45.51
CA SER A 7 32.31 -12.13 -44.27
C SER A 7 32.75 -11.51 -42.94
N ASP A 8 33.38 -10.32 -42.90
CA ASP A 8 33.86 -9.79 -41.60
C ASP A 8 32.82 -8.95 -40.82
N ASP A 9 31.74 -8.47 -41.47
CA ASP A 9 30.73 -7.63 -40.78
C ASP A 9 29.73 -8.40 -39.92
N GLN A 10 29.57 -9.70 -40.11
CA GLN A 10 28.68 -10.53 -39.29
C GLN A 10 29.29 -10.91 -37.94
N ASP A 11 30.59 -11.21 -37.90
CA ASP A 11 31.32 -11.58 -36.70
C ASP A 11 31.49 -10.38 -35.74
N PHE A 12 31.62 -9.15 -36.27
CA PHE A 12 31.67 -7.94 -35.46
C PHE A 12 30.31 -7.62 -34.79
N ASN A 13 29.21 -7.93 -35.45
CA ASN A 13 27.87 -7.68 -34.91
C ASN A 13 27.49 -8.71 -33.83
N GLU A 14 27.91 -9.97 -33.96
CA GLU A 14 27.75 -11.00 -32.91
C GLU A 14 28.65 -10.75 -31.70
N ALA A 15 29.86 -10.23 -31.89
CA ALA A 15 30.76 -9.85 -30.81
C ALA A 15 30.26 -8.61 -30.07
N ALA A 16 29.67 -7.63 -30.77
CA ALA A 16 29.03 -6.46 -30.16
C ALA A 16 27.76 -6.81 -29.37
N GLN A 17 26.99 -7.83 -29.79
CA GLN A 17 25.84 -8.35 -29.04
C GLN A 17 26.23 -9.17 -27.80
N ARG A 18 27.39 -9.78 -27.77
CA ARG A 18 27.92 -10.48 -26.60
C ARG A 18 28.55 -9.55 -25.56
N LEU A 19 28.93 -8.32 -25.96
CA LEU A 19 29.44 -7.26 -25.07
C LEU A 19 28.34 -6.35 -24.54
N ALA A 20 27.12 -6.42 -25.08
CA ALA A 20 25.96 -5.86 -24.44
C ALA A 20 25.69 -6.70 -23.17
N GLY A 21 26.21 -6.25 -22.05
CA GLY A 21 25.86 -6.78 -20.73
C GLY A 21 24.34 -6.84 -20.57
N PRO A 22 23.81 -7.58 -19.59
CA PRO A 22 22.38 -7.72 -19.41
C PRO A 22 21.74 -6.33 -19.44
N ALA A 23 20.83 -6.14 -20.40
CA ALA A 23 20.13 -4.87 -20.57
C ALA A 23 19.70 -4.39 -19.19
N ASP A 24 20.07 -3.16 -18.86
CA ASP A 24 19.80 -2.50 -17.57
C ASP A 24 18.29 -2.62 -17.29
N ARG A 25 17.89 -3.73 -16.67
CA ARG A 25 16.50 -4.04 -16.35
C ARG A 25 16.12 -3.11 -15.21
N ARG A 26 15.41 -2.04 -15.56
CA ARG A 26 14.93 -1.08 -14.56
C ARG A 26 13.77 -1.69 -13.81
N ALA A 27 13.78 -1.50 -12.50
CA ALA A 27 12.63 -1.86 -11.66
C ALA A 27 11.38 -1.12 -12.17
N VAL A 28 10.29 -1.87 -12.38
CA VAL A 28 9.04 -1.26 -12.84
C VAL A 28 8.36 -0.58 -11.67
N VAL A 29 8.26 0.75 -11.71
CA VAL A 29 7.48 1.51 -10.72
C VAL A 29 6.00 1.31 -10.99
N GLN A 30 5.31 0.66 -10.05
CA GLN A 30 3.88 0.36 -10.15
C GLN A 30 3.09 1.24 -9.18
N HIS A 31 2.56 2.36 -9.68
CA HIS A 31 1.68 3.21 -8.88
C HIS A 31 0.31 2.53 -8.69
N SER A 32 -0.11 2.40 -7.43
CA SER A 32 -1.48 2.01 -7.11
C SER A 32 -2.41 3.21 -7.34
N VAL A 33 -2.95 3.34 -8.55
CA VAL A 33 -3.64 4.56 -9.03
C VAL A 33 -5.15 4.54 -8.78
N LYS A 34 -5.70 3.58 -8.10
CA LYS A 34 -7.15 3.59 -7.84
C LYS A 34 -7.46 4.47 -6.63
N LYS A 35 -7.78 5.76 -6.90
CA LYS A 35 -8.49 6.54 -5.89
C LYS A 35 -9.76 5.78 -5.49
N PRO A 36 -10.05 5.64 -4.18
CA PRO A 36 -11.26 4.96 -3.75
C PRO A 36 -12.49 5.65 -4.36
N VAL A 37 -13.37 4.85 -4.95
CA VAL A 37 -14.63 5.34 -5.54
C VAL A 37 -15.52 5.81 -4.38
N PRO A 38 -16.11 7.02 -4.43
CA PRO A 38 -16.97 7.51 -3.36
C PRO A 38 -18.26 6.68 -3.26
N SER A 39 -18.76 6.50 -2.04
CA SER A 39 -20.02 5.85 -1.73
C SER A 39 -21.21 6.72 -2.12
N ARG A 40 -22.40 6.12 -2.20
CA ARG A 40 -23.66 6.84 -2.47
C ARG A 40 -23.92 7.92 -1.43
N GLN A 41 -23.66 7.65 -0.14
CA GLN A 41 -23.78 8.63 0.92
C GLN A 41 -22.81 9.80 0.72
N ALA A 42 -21.55 9.53 0.42
CA ALA A 42 -20.57 10.59 0.17
C ALA A 42 -20.95 11.47 -1.04
N LEU A 43 -21.52 10.86 -2.08
CA LEU A 43 -22.02 11.58 -3.25
C LEU A 43 -23.24 12.44 -2.90
N SER A 44 -24.21 11.91 -2.14
CA SER A 44 -25.41 12.66 -1.72
C SER A 44 -25.06 13.84 -0.80
N GLU A 45 -24.11 13.68 0.12
CA GLU A 45 -23.64 14.76 0.98
C GLU A 45 -22.82 15.84 0.25
N SER A 46 -22.20 15.49 -0.90
CA SER A 46 -21.45 16.45 -1.72
C SER A 46 -22.34 17.33 -2.60
N GLN A 47 -23.58 16.92 -2.85
CA GLN A 47 -24.55 17.68 -3.64
C GLN A 47 -25.46 18.47 -2.69
N PRO A 48 -25.62 19.80 -2.89
CA PRO A 48 -26.60 20.58 -2.12
C PRO A 48 -28.01 20.11 -2.52
N ALA A 49 -28.57 19.18 -1.72
CA ALA A 49 -29.95 18.75 -1.91
C ALA A 49 -30.89 19.78 -1.27
N LEU A 50 -31.80 20.31 -2.05
CA LEU A 50 -32.99 21.00 -1.51
C LEU A 50 -33.85 19.90 -0.86
N ARG A 51 -33.84 19.85 0.48
CA ARG A 51 -34.73 18.94 1.22
C ARG A 51 -36.13 19.54 1.18
N PHE A 52 -36.98 19.00 0.33
CA PHE A 52 -38.43 19.18 0.43
C PHE A 52 -38.91 18.14 1.45
N ASP A 53 -39.54 18.59 2.52
CA ASP A 53 -40.09 17.87 3.65
C ASP A 53 -40.31 16.35 3.42
N GLU A 54 -39.26 15.54 3.60
CA GLU A 54 -39.46 14.12 3.86
C GLU A 54 -39.74 13.95 5.35
N PRO A 55 -40.74 13.11 5.74
CA PRO A 55 -41.01 12.82 7.14
C PRO A 55 -39.71 12.32 7.78
N ALA A 56 -39.21 13.04 8.77
CA ALA A 56 -37.98 12.71 9.46
C ALA A 56 -38.01 11.25 9.90
N SER A 57 -37.18 10.44 9.37
CA SER A 57 -36.89 9.12 9.94
C SER A 57 -36.48 9.34 11.38
N ALA A 58 -36.93 8.49 12.31
CA ALA A 58 -36.73 8.69 13.75
C ALA A 58 -35.22 8.76 14.14
N TYR A 59 -34.31 8.47 13.23
CA TYR A 59 -32.85 8.52 13.43
C TYR A 59 -32.11 8.88 12.14
N GLU A 60 -31.28 9.90 12.17
CA GLU A 60 -30.36 10.26 11.08
C GLU A 60 -28.93 9.81 11.42
N LEU A 61 -28.25 9.15 10.46
CA LEU A 61 -26.84 8.81 10.62
C LEU A 61 -25.99 10.09 10.66
N PRO A 62 -24.88 10.11 11.42
CA PRO A 62 -23.98 11.25 11.47
C PRO A 62 -23.43 11.58 10.07
N PRO A 63 -23.44 12.85 9.64
CA PRO A 63 -22.90 13.22 8.34
C PRO A 63 -21.37 13.11 8.34
N LEU A 64 -20.81 12.69 7.20
CA LEU A 64 -19.36 12.57 7.01
C LEU A 64 -18.62 13.91 7.15
N SER A 65 -19.34 15.03 7.01
CA SER A 65 -18.78 16.38 7.19
C SER A 65 -18.30 16.67 8.62
N LEU A 66 -18.77 15.94 9.62
CA LEU A 66 -18.28 16.05 11.00
C LEU A 66 -16.84 15.53 11.18
N LEU A 67 -16.37 14.70 10.24
CA LEU A 67 -15.02 14.17 10.26
C LEU A 67 -14.06 15.06 9.47
N SER A 68 -12.80 15.12 9.92
CA SER A 68 -11.75 15.87 9.25
C SER A 68 -11.62 15.42 7.79
N ALA A 69 -11.62 16.39 6.88
CA ALA A 69 -11.35 16.09 5.47
C ALA A 69 -9.92 15.61 5.28
N PRO A 70 -9.67 14.70 4.33
CA PRO A 70 -8.30 14.37 3.94
C PRO A 70 -7.61 15.65 3.44
N VAL A 71 -6.48 15.97 4.04
CA VAL A 71 -5.65 17.06 3.53
C VAL A 71 -5.10 16.60 2.20
N ALA A 72 -5.40 17.33 1.12
CA ALA A 72 -4.76 17.12 -0.17
C ALA A 72 -3.29 17.53 -0.03
N ILE A 73 -2.48 16.68 0.57
CA ILE A 73 -1.04 16.83 0.50
C ILE A 73 -0.72 16.66 -0.98
N GLN A 74 -0.20 17.72 -1.61
CA GLN A 74 0.50 17.53 -2.87
C GLN A 74 1.55 16.47 -2.56
N ARG A 75 1.31 15.27 -3.09
CA ARG A 75 2.24 14.15 -2.93
C ARG A 75 3.56 14.65 -3.48
N GLY A 76 4.49 14.99 -2.61
CA GLY A 76 5.89 14.96 -2.96
C GLY A 76 6.25 13.49 -3.14
N GLN A 77 5.60 12.86 -4.12
CA GLN A 77 5.98 11.53 -4.56
C GLN A 77 7.43 11.68 -5.01
N LEU A 78 8.28 10.84 -4.44
CA LEU A 78 9.60 10.65 -5.04
C LEU A 78 9.35 10.43 -6.53
N SER A 79 10.11 11.11 -7.37
CA SER A 79 10.02 10.87 -8.81
C SER A 79 10.29 9.38 -9.07
N ASP A 80 9.78 8.86 -10.17
CA ASP A 80 10.02 7.45 -10.53
C ASP A 80 11.51 7.16 -10.60
N GLU A 81 12.32 8.14 -11.02
CA GLU A 81 13.78 8.06 -11.04
C GLU A 81 14.36 7.92 -9.63
N ALA A 82 13.85 8.65 -8.64
CA ALA A 82 14.31 8.54 -7.26
C ALA A 82 13.90 7.20 -6.63
N LEU A 83 12.75 6.65 -7.01
CA LEU A 83 12.31 5.32 -6.60
C LEU A 83 13.17 4.22 -7.21
N GLU A 84 13.55 4.36 -8.48
CA GLU A 84 14.50 3.46 -9.15
C GLU A 84 15.90 3.54 -8.54
N GLU A 85 16.37 4.74 -8.19
CA GLU A 85 17.66 4.94 -7.52
C GLU A 85 17.68 4.27 -6.14
N ASN A 86 16.61 4.42 -5.37
CA ASN A 86 16.45 3.72 -4.09
C ASN A 86 16.41 2.19 -4.27
N ALA A 87 15.82 1.68 -5.35
CA ALA A 87 15.83 0.25 -5.66
C ALA A 87 17.26 -0.25 -5.93
N ARG A 88 18.04 0.47 -6.72
CA ARG A 88 19.46 0.13 -6.98
C ARG A 88 20.31 0.21 -5.73
N MET A 89 20.08 1.22 -4.88
CA MET A 89 20.75 1.31 -3.58
C MET A 89 20.42 0.09 -2.71
N LEU A 90 19.15 -0.33 -2.67
CA LEU A 90 18.73 -1.52 -1.92
C LEU A 90 19.39 -2.79 -2.46
N GLU A 91 19.48 -2.95 -3.78
CA GLU A 91 20.19 -4.08 -4.40
C GLU A 91 21.68 -4.11 -4.01
N SER A 92 22.34 -2.96 -4.05
CA SER A 92 23.75 -2.83 -3.60
C SER A 92 23.92 -3.21 -2.13
N VAL A 93 23.03 -2.74 -1.27
CA VAL A 93 23.03 -3.10 0.16
C VAL A 93 22.84 -4.60 0.37
N LEU A 94 21.91 -5.22 -0.38
CA LEU A 94 21.67 -6.66 -0.30
C LEU A 94 22.88 -7.47 -0.77
N ASP A 95 23.54 -7.00 -1.82
CA ASP A 95 24.78 -7.64 -2.37
C ASP A 95 25.92 -7.58 -1.35
N ASP A 96 26.09 -6.48 -0.61
CA ASP A 96 27.06 -6.33 0.48
C ASP A 96 26.84 -7.36 1.61
N TYR A 97 25.59 -7.74 1.87
CA TYR A 97 25.23 -8.82 2.80
C TYR A 97 25.24 -10.23 2.16
N GLY A 98 25.67 -10.34 0.91
CA GLY A 98 25.72 -11.60 0.17
C GLY A 98 24.35 -12.15 -0.20
N ILE A 99 23.35 -11.28 -0.34
CA ILE A 99 22.02 -11.57 -0.85
C ILE A 99 21.98 -11.20 -2.32
N LYS A 100 21.96 -12.19 -3.19
CA LYS A 100 21.83 -11.97 -4.64
C LYS A 100 20.37 -12.02 -5.06
N GLY A 101 19.95 -11.06 -5.84
CA GLY A 101 18.59 -10.94 -6.35
C GLY A 101 18.40 -9.59 -7.06
N GLU A 102 17.26 -9.39 -7.65
CA GLU A 102 16.91 -8.22 -8.47
C GLU A 102 15.60 -7.61 -7.95
N VAL A 103 15.52 -6.29 -7.83
CA VAL A 103 14.25 -5.61 -7.50
C VAL A 103 13.45 -5.47 -8.78
N THR A 104 12.44 -6.31 -8.95
CA THR A 104 11.62 -6.37 -10.16
C THR A 104 10.52 -5.32 -10.20
N ALA A 105 10.02 -4.89 -9.03
CA ALA A 105 8.97 -3.88 -8.94
C ALA A 105 9.10 -3.03 -7.68
N VAL A 106 8.74 -1.76 -7.82
CA VAL A 106 8.62 -0.80 -6.72
C VAL A 106 7.17 -0.34 -6.63
N ARG A 107 6.57 -0.46 -5.45
CA ARG A 107 5.19 -0.05 -5.19
C ARG A 107 5.14 1.05 -4.13
N PRO A 108 5.10 2.31 -4.53
CA PRO A 108 4.97 3.41 -3.60
C PRO A 108 3.57 3.44 -3.00
N GLY A 109 3.50 3.48 -1.67
CA GLY A 109 2.27 3.60 -0.90
C GLY A 109 2.20 4.92 -0.11
N PRO A 110 1.11 5.15 0.64
CA PRO A 110 0.93 6.40 1.39
C PRO A 110 1.86 6.53 2.60
N VAL A 111 2.31 5.40 3.17
CA VAL A 111 3.11 5.37 4.40
C VAL A 111 4.45 4.67 4.19
N VAL A 112 4.46 3.61 3.41
CA VAL A 112 5.63 2.79 3.09
C VAL A 112 5.73 2.58 1.59
N THR A 113 6.95 2.37 1.10
CA THR A 113 7.20 1.89 -0.26
C THR A 113 7.62 0.43 -0.18
N MET A 114 7.01 -0.43 -0.97
CA MET A 114 7.36 -1.84 -1.06
C MET A 114 8.22 -2.11 -2.29
N TYR A 115 9.36 -2.74 -2.06
CA TYR A 115 10.28 -3.24 -3.08
C TYR A 115 10.11 -4.74 -3.19
N GLU A 116 9.81 -5.25 -4.38
CA GLU A 116 9.67 -6.67 -4.65
C GLU A 116 11.01 -7.23 -5.15
N LEU A 117 11.70 -7.94 -4.28
CA LEU A 117 12.97 -8.59 -4.58
C LEU A 117 12.70 -9.99 -5.14
N GLU A 118 13.18 -10.29 -6.33
CA GLU A 118 13.28 -11.64 -6.87
C GLU A 118 14.63 -12.23 -6.46
N PRO A 119 14.66 -13.19 -5.52
CA PRO A 119 15.91 -13.73 -5.02
C PRO A 119 16.54 -14.67 -6.04
N ALA A 120 17.87 -14.73 -6.07
CA ALA A 120 18.59 -15.72 -6.86
C ALA A 120 18.20 -17.16 -6.45
N PRO A 121 18.21 -18.14 -7.37
CA PRO A 121 17.88 -19.53 -7.08
C PRO A 121 18.69 -20.08 -5.90
N GLY A 122 18.02 -20.76 -4.97
CA GLY A 122 18.63 -21.34 -3.78
C GLY A 122 18.73 -20.40 -2.57
N LEU A 123 18.38 -19.13 -2.67
CA LEU A 123 18.34 -18.22 -1.54
C LEU A 123 17.10 -18.48 -0.68
N LYS A 124 17.31 -18.64 0.63
CA LYS A 124 16.20 -18.80 1.60
C LYS A 124 15.67 -17.43 2.01
N ALA A 125 14.35 -17.23 1.94
CA ALA A 125 13.69 -16.00 2.37
C ALA A 125 14.01 -15.63 3.84
N SER A 126 14.15 -16.62 4.73
CA SER A 126 14.52 -16.40 6.12
C SER A 126 15.85 -15.66 6.31
N ARG A 127 16.81 -15.80 5.37
CA ARG A 127 18.07 -15.07 5.39
C ARG A 127 17.85 -13.57 5.16
N VAL A 128 17.00 -13.20 4.20
CA VAL A 128 16.66 -11.80 3.93
C VAL A 128 15.85 -11.21 5.08
N ILE A 129 14.89 -11.97 5.61
CA ILE A 129 14.05 -11.55 6.75
C ILE A 129 14.91 -11.24 7.98
N GLY A 130 15.95 -12.05 8.23
CA GLY A 130 16.87 -11.83 9.35
C GLY A 130 17.74 -10.58 9.24
N LEU A 131 17.83 -9.98 8.05
CA LEU A 131 18.62 -8.76 7.80
C LEU A 131 17.79 -7.46 7.84
N ALA A 132 16.54 -7.51 8.27
CA ALA A 132 15.64 -6.36 8.26
C ALA A 132 16.24 -5.12 8.94
N ASP A 133 16.83 -5.28 10.14
CA ASP A 133 17.45 -4.18 10.89
C ASP A 133 18.72 -3.65 10.19
N ASP A 134 19.50 -4.53 9.59
CA ASP A 134 20.71 -4.15 8.85
C ASP A 134 20.36 -3.40 7.56
N ILE A 135 19.33 -3.85 6.85
CA ILE A 135 18.79 -3.16 5.66
C ILE A 135 18.28 -1.76 6.07
N ALA A 136 17.50 -1.67 7.16
CA ALA A 136 17.01 -0.38 7.65
C ALA A 136 18.15 0.59 7.94
N ARG A 137 19.20 0.13 8.62
CA ARG A 137 20.39 0.94 8.95
C ARG A 137 21.10 1.40 7.67
N SER A 138 21.36 0.49 6.72
CA SER A 138 22.10 0.80 5.50
C SER A 138 21.33 1.72 4.57
N MET A 139 19.99 1.61 4.54
CA MET A 139 19.10 2.48 3.78
C MET A 139 18.73 3.78 4.52
N SER A 140 19.32 4.04 5.69
CA SER A 140 18.97 5.19 6.55
C SER A 140 17.48 5.31 6.86
N ALA A 141 16.79 4.16 6.90
CA ALA A 141 15.36 4.06 7.21
C ALA A 141 15.15 3.83 8.72
N LEU A 142 14.01 4.27 9.25
CA LEU A 142 13.66 4.05 10.67
C LEU A 142 13.48 2.57 11.02
N SER A 143 13.02 1.79 10.06
CA SER A 143 12.79 0.35 10.18
C SER A 143 12.67 -0.25 8.78
N ALA A 144 12.84 -1.55 8.65
CA ALA A 144 12.47 -2.28 7.46
C ALA A 144 11.59 -3.48 7.87
N ARG A 145 10.61 -3.79 7.03
CA ARG A 145 9.83 -5.01 7.20
C ARG A 145 10.05 -5.89 5.98
N VAL A 146 10.50 -7.11 6.22
CA VAL A 146 10.77 -8.07 5.16
C VAL A 146 9.83 -9.26 5.32
N SER A 147 9.10 -9.60 4.28
CA SER A 147 8.12 -10.69 4.28
C SER A 147 8.01 -11.36 2.91
N THR A 148 7.59 -12.61 2.89
CA THR A 148 7.24 -13.30 1.64
C THR A 148 5.88 -12.83 1.14
N VAL A 149 5.74 -12.63 -0.17
CA VAL A 149 4.47 -12.26 -0.80
C VAL A 149 3.69 -13.54 -1.13
N PRO A 150 2.49 -13.76 -0.54
CA PRO A 150 1.73 -14.97 -0.80
C PRO A 150 1.39 -15.15 -2.29
N GLY A 151 1.61 -16.35 -2.81
CA GLY A 151 1.32 -16.69 -4.20
C GLY A 151 2.34 -16.18 -5.23
N ARG A 152 3.46 -15.58 -4.79
CA ARG A 152 4.55 -15.09 -5.65
C ARG A 152 5.91 -15.57 -5.15
N THR A 153 6.88 -15.60 -6.03
CA THR A 153 8.26 -16.01 -5.72
C THR A 153 9.11 -14.88 -5.15
N VAL A 154 8.56 -13.67 -5.06
CA VAL A 154 9.26 -12.47 -4.62
C VAL A 154 9.20 -12.29 -3.09
N ILE A 155 10.20 -11.60 -2.56
CA ILE A 155 10.27 -11.15 -1.17
C ILE A 155 9.94 -9.67 -1.15
N GLY A 156 8.94 -9.26 -0.35
CA GLY A 156 8.59 -7.87 -0.15
C GLY A 156 9.46 -7.23 0.92
N ILE A 157 10.11 -6.12 0.59
CA ILE A 157 10.89 -5.28 1.50
C ILE A 157 10.16 -3.95 1.60
N GLU A 158 9.58 -3.65 2.76
CA GLU A 158 8.86 -2.42 3.01
C GLU A 158 9.76 -1.43 3.75
N LEU A 159 9.93 -0.24 3.17
CA LEU A 159 10.66 0.87 3.79
C LEU A 159 9.69 2.04 4.02
N PRO A 160 9.71 2.67 5.21
CA PRO A 160 8.85 3.81 5.50
C PRO A 160 9.27 5.03 4.67
N ASN A 161 8.25 5.72 4.13
CA ASN A 161 8.47 6.96 3.40
C ASN A 161 9.01 8.06 4.32
N ALA A 162 9.86 8.94 3.79
CA ALA A 162 10.33 10.13 4.50
C ALA A 162 9.14 11.05 4.86
N HIS A 163 8.23 11.23 3.91
CA HIS A 163 6.98 11.98 4.11
C HIS A 163 5.79 11.01 4.07
N ARG A 164 5.20 10.76 5.24
CA ARG A 164 4.06 9.83 5.39
C ARG A 164 2.76 10.58 5.28
N GLU A 165 1.81 10.04 4.51
CA GLU A 165 0.46 10.56 4.45
C GLU A 165 -0.32 10.19 5.73
N LYS A 166 -1.10 11.14 6.24
CA LYS A 166 -2.03 10.86 7.33
C LYS A 166 -3.30 10.26 6.76
N VAL A 167 -3.57 9.00 7.07
CA VAL A 167 -4.83 8.33 6.71
C VAL A 167 -5.91 8.81 7.68
N VAL A 168 -6.97 9.45 7.17
CA VAL A 168 -8.09 9.95 7.97
C VAL A 168 -9.30 9.04 7.84
N LEU A 169 -10.06 8.88 8.92
CA LEU A 169 -11.24 8.00 8.97
C LEU A 169 -12.28 8.35 7.90
N ARG A 170 -12.52 9.65 7.66
CA ARG A 170 -13.47 10.12 6.65
C ARG A 170 -13.20 9.53 5.27
N GLU A 171 -11.95 9.38 4.89
CA GLU A 171 -11.56 8.83 3.59
C GLU A 171 -12.00 7.37 3.43
N ILE A 172 -11.87 6.57 4.50
CA ILE A 172 -12.29 5.16 4.50
C ILE A 172 -13.82 5.06 4.52
N LEU A 173 -14.49 5.83 5.38
CA LEU A 173 -15.96 5.80 5.47
C LEU A 173 -16.64 6.31 4.20
N SER A 174 -16.02 7.28 3.51
CA SER A 174 -16.51 7.82 2.23
C SER A 174 -16.31 6.85 1.06
N ALA A 175 -15.44 5.85 1.18
CA ALA A 175 -15.16 4.90 0.12
C ALA A 175 -16.35 3.95 -0.10
N ARG A 176 -16.56 3.56 -1.35
CA ARG A 176 -17.62 2.62 -1.75
C ARG A 176 -17.52 1.29 -1.01
N ASP A 177 -16.30 0.81 -0.76
CA ASP A 177 -16.05 -0.45 -0.07
C ASP A 177 -16.63 -0.48 1.35
N PHE A 178 -16.73 0.68 2.00
CA PHE A 178 -17.37 0.84 3.30
C PHE A 178 -18.84 1.28 3.14
N GLY A 179 -19.09 2.41 2.48
CA GLY A 179 -20.40 3.06 2.44
C GLY A 179 -21.49 2.22 1.77
N ASP A 180 -21.16 1.52 0.67
CA ASP A 180 -22.10 0.66 -0.06
C ASP A 180 -21.99 -0.82 0.34
N SER A 181 -21.16 -1.14 1.36
CA SER A 181 -20.97 -2.52 1.80
C SER A 181 -22.25 -3.10 2.43
N GLN A 182 -22.49 -4.39 2.17
CA GLN A 182 -23.59 -5.16 2.77
C GLN A 182 -23.14 -5.95 4.00
N LEU A 183 -21.99 -5.58 4.57
CA LEU A 183 -21.47 -6.21 5.78
C LEU A 183 -22.34 -5.86 6.97
N ARG A 184 -22.64 -6.85 7.82
CA ARG A 184 -23.53 -6.66 8.98
C ARG A 184 -22.93 -5.71 10.03
N LEU A 185 -21.64 -5.85 10.32
CA LEU A 185 -20.91 -4.99 11.26
C LEU A 185 -19.59 -4.55 10.63
N PRO A 186 -19.60 -3.56 9.69
CA PRO A 186 -18.39 -3.14 9.00
C PRO A 186 -17.47 -2.31 9.89
N LEU A 187 -16.19 -2.64 9.88
CA LEU A 187 -15.13 -1.89 10.56
C LEU A 187 -14.18 -1.29 9.52
N ALA A 188 -14.00 0.01 9.55
CA ALA A 188 -12.98 0.72 8.78
C ALA A 188 -11.63 0.56 9.49
N LEU A 189 -10.73 -0.27 8.97
CA LEU A 189 -9.45 -0.55 9.61
C LEU A 189 -8.33 0.40 9.15
N GLY A 190 -8.39 0.91 7.93
CA GLY A 190 -7.36 1.78 7.36
C GLY A 190 -7.17 1.55 5.87
N LYS A 191 -5.93 1.69 5.42
CA LYS A 191 -5.52 1.42 4.03
C LYS A 191 -4.47 0.30 4.02
N ASP A 192 -4.44 -0.45 2.94
CA ASP A 192 -3.35 -1.37 2.64
C ASP A 192 -2.08 -0.61 2.18
N ILE A 193 -1.01 -1.35 1.90
CA ILE A 193 0.26 -0.79 1.41
C ILE A 193 0.05 0.01 0.11
N GLY A 194 -0.85 -0.45 -0.75
CA GLY A 194 -1.19 0.22 -2.02
C GLY A 194 -2.12 1.43 -1.87
N GLY A 195 -2.63 1.71 -0.66
CA GLY A 195 -3.55 2.80 -0.38
C GLY A 195 -5.03 2.47 -0.58
N ALA A 196 -5.39 1.21 -0.83
CA ALA A 196 -6.79 0.79 -0.92
C ALA A 196 -7.44 0.69 0.48
N PRO A 197 -8.72 1.08 0.66
CA PRO A 197 -9.39 0.99 1.94
C PRO A 197 -9.60 -0.47 2.36
N ILE A 198 -9.31 -0.78 3.62
CA ILE A 198 -9.51 -2.10 4.22
C ILE A 198 -10.70 -2.05 5.16
N VAL A 199 -11.72 -2.85 4.83
CA VAL A 199 -12.95 -2.98 5.59
C VAL A 199 -13.11 -4.43 6.06
N ALA A 200 -13.32 -4.63 7.34
CA ALA A 200 -13.54 -5.95 7.93
C ALA A 200 -14.98 -6.10 8.45
N ASN A 201 -15.43 -7.34 8.62
CA ASN A 201 -16.75 -7.63 9.20
C ASN A 201 -16.61 -8.20 10.60
N LEU A 202 -16.92 -7.41 11.63
CA LEU A 202 -16.88 -7.85 13.02
C LEU A 202 -17.81 -9.04 13.29
N ALA A 203 -18.94 -9.13 12.58
CA ALA A 203 -19.88 -10.26 12.74
C ALA A 203 -19.28 -11.63 12.38
N LYS A 204 -18.19 -11.65 11.62
CA LYS A 204 -17.45 -12.89 11.28
C LYS A 204 -16.30 -13.18 12.24
N MET A 205 -16.08 -12.32 13.24
CA MET A 205 -15.02 -12.45 14.23
C MET A 205 -15.68 -12.80 15.58
N PRO A 206 -15.77 -14.07 15.98
CA PRO A 206 -16.45 -14.46 17.22
C PRO A 206 -15.76 -13.86 18.46
N HIS A 207 -14.46 -13.65 18.40
CA HIS A 207 -13.64 -12.99 19.42
C HIS A 207 -12.63 -12.07 18.77
N LEU A 208 -12.48 -10.86 19.30
CA LEU A 208 -11.50 -9.88 18.85
C LEU A 208 -10.61 -9.47 20.03
N LEU A 209 -9.34 -9.83 19.97
CA LEU A 209 -8.33 -9.36 20.92
C LEU A 209 -7.57 -8.18 20.31
N ILE A 210 -7.54 -7.05 21.03
CA ILE A 210 -6.78 -5.87 20.65
C ILE A 210 -5.66 -5.66 21.65
N ALA A 211 -4.41 -5.84 21.21
CA ALA A 211 -3.21 -5.69 22.01
C ALA A 211 -2.25 -4.67 21.39
N GLY A 212 -1.43 -4.05 22.21
CA GLY A 212 -0.41 -3.10 21.77
C GLY A 212 0.23 -2.42 22.98
N THR A 213 1.46 -1.90 22.78
CA THR A 213 2.18 -1.13 23.79
C THR A 213 1.53 0.25 24.00
N THR A 214 1.90 0.94 25.06
CA THR A 214 1.47 2.32 25.31
C THR A 214 1.92 3.21 24.14
N GLY A 215 1.02 4.03 23.62
CA GLY A 215 1.31 4.90 22.48
C GLY A 215 1.15 4.24 21.10
N SER A 216 0.87 2.93 20.99
CA SER A 216 0.69 2.23 19.71
C SER A 216 -0.59 2.58 18.94
N GLY A 217 -1.47 3.44 19.51
CA GLY A 217 -2.74 3.82 18.88
C GLY A 217 -3.92 2.90 19.20
N LYS A 218 -3.80 1.96 20.16
CA LYS A 218 -4.86 1.02 20.53
C LYS A 218 -6.22 1.69 20.83
N SER A 219 -6.22 2.74 21.65
CA SER A 219 -7.45 3.48 21.98
C SER A 219 -8.02 4.20 20.75
N VAL A 220 -7.18 4.72 19.88
CA VAL A 220 -7.61 5.33 18.62
C VAL A 220 -8.25 4.29 17.72
N ALA A 221 -7.67 3.10 17.60
CA ALA A 221 -8.22 2.00 16.81
C ALA A 221 -9.61 1.56 17.34
N ILE A 222 -9.77 1.44 18.67
CA ILE A 222 -11.06 1.10 19.29
C ILE A 222 -12.12 2.19 18.96
N ASN A 223 -11.76 3.47 19.12
CA ASN A 223 -12.66 4.56 18.78
C ASN A 223 -13.03 4.55 17.28
N THR A 224 -12.07 4.27 16.42
CA THR A 224 -12.31 4.14 14.96
C THR A 224 -13.29 3.01 14.65
N MET A 225 -13.17 1.87 15.32
CA MET A 225 -14.11 0.75 15.18
C MET A 225 -15.53 1.11 15.65
N ILE A 226 -15.65 1.79 16.81
CA ILE A 226 -16.93 2.26 17.32
C ILE A 226 -17.55 3.27 16.34
N LEU A 227 -16.79 4.26 15.88
CA LEU A 227 -17.26 5.24 14.90
C LEU A 227 -17.66 4.57 13.58
N SER A 228 -16.97 3.54 13.13
CA SER A 228 -17.35 2.77 11.94
C SER A 228 -18.78 2.24 12.06
N LEU A 229 -19.14 1.68 13.20
CA LEU A 229 -20.50 1.17 13.44
C LEU A 229 -21.51 2.30 13.51
N LEU A 230 -21.22 3.40 14.22
CA LEU A 230 -22.12 4.55 14.39
C LEU A 230 -22.41 5.28 13.07
N TYR A 231 -21.47 5.34 12.15
CA TYR A 231 -21.63 5.97 10.83
C TYR A 231 -22.34 5.08 9.80
N LYS A 232 -22.65 3.83 10.15
CA LYS A 232 -23.24 2.86 9.21
C LYS A 232 -24.56 2.28 9.69
N LEU A 233 -24.74 2.11 11.00
CA LEU A 233 -25.81 1.34 11.59
C LEU A 233 -26.72 2.23 12.44
N THR A 234 -28.04 1.95 12.40
CA THR A 234 -29.01 2.58 13.27
C THR A 234 -29.00 1.94 14.66
N PRO A 235 -29.56 2.57 15.70
CA PRO A 235 -29.73 1.96 17.02
C PRO A 235 -30.58 0.69 17.04
N GLU A 236 -31.38 0.47 16.00
CA GLU A 236 -32.19 -0.75 15.81
C GLU A 236 -31.29 -1.91 15.37
N ASP A 237 -30.31 -1.61 14.51
CA ASP A 237 -29.37 -2.62 13.95
C ASP A 237 -28.26 -2.98 14.93
N CYS A 238 -27.77 -1.99 15.71
CA CYS A 238 -26.65 -2.20 16.61
C CYS A 238 -26.76 -1.33 17.88
N ARG A 239 -26.66 -1.97 19.04
CA ARG A 239 -26.60 -1.30 20.35
C ARG A 239 -25.23 -1.49 20.97
N LEU A 240 -24.52 -0.40 21.23
CA LEU A 240 -23.23 -0.42 21.90
C LEU A 240 -23.44 -0.20 23.41
N LYS A 241 -22.73 -1.03 24.21
CA LYS A 241 -22.61 -0.84 25.66
C LYS A 241 -21.13 -0.59 25.95
N THR A 242 -20.81 0.54 26.55
CA THR A 242 -19.45 0.93 27.00
C THR A 242 -19.34 0.78 28.50
#